data_a7ca1b6ec912293231951eef67492dff
#
_entry.id   a7ca1b6ec912293231951eef67492dff
#
_cell.length_a   1.000
_cell.length_b   1.000
_cell.length_c   1.000
_cell.angle_alpha   90.00
_cell.angle_beta   90.00
_cell.angle_gamma   90.00
#
_symmetry.space_group_name_H-M   'P 1'
#
loop_
_entity.id
_entity.type
_entity.pdbx_description
1 polymer ?
#
loop_
_entity_poly.entity_id
_entity_poly.type
_entity_poly.pdbx_seq_one_letter_code
_entity_poly.pdbx_strand_id
1 'polypeptide(L)'
;MKKVMGLFLAALMGVSLLSCGQGNSSPTEGDESEEFVPSLDKNKECDIDIVGSYDNFEALEAEFDKFNEYYPNVRLSYRKLDDYNNTLATVLDSSDKPNIFFSYTWMMGNDKYSSVVSHMEELSNKNFKFNLNCIRQGLINQDASNNVYMVPVFSRTYGMLVNNDLFKKEGITIPSTWDTLVSTSLSFKDKGYVSPIMGYSLKSSSCFMNTIAYPLFVAALEKNPSALALANDLDPSAGEYMRDSLKAVTDLVDKGCINLDECDKIADNYKKVLLRFFEGDVPMMVCTADTVSGTKKREGESEAFKASPFNYSFYPIPLTKDGGYFIDSPSVEFSVNKDCKNLDMTNEFMKFLISSKELNAMASIKRLVTPTKDMPLDSVYEPFGSIPKARIIFPEVIGIKDPLTVQLRIASYKVGRGEMTIDEAINNYGSFKD
;
A
#
# COMPACT_ATOMS: atom_id res chain seq x y z
N MET A 1 51.62 43.96 -0.41
CA MET A 1 51.26 45.39 -0.40
C MET A 1 49.76 45.56 -0.36
N LYS A 2 49.28 46.17 0.70
CA LYS A 2 48.13 47.12 0.84
C LYS A 2 46.78 46.64 0.31
N LYS A 3 45.76 46.32 1.18
CA LYS A 3 44.78 47.22 1.85
C LYS A 3 43.81 47.84 0.84
N VAL A 4 42.45 47.80 0.96
CA VAL A 4 41.54 48.38 1.95
C VAL A 4 40.13 47.89 1.58
N MET A 5 39.26 47.24 2.33
CA MET A 5 38.31 47.67 3.35
C MET A 5 37.39 48.85 2.94
N GLY A 6 36.09 48.62 2.89
CA GLY A 6 35.05 49.62 2.74
C GLY A 6 33.66 49.05 3.07
N LEU A 7 33.26 49.19 4.33
CA LEU A 7 31.91 49.11 4.85
C LEU A 7 31.10 50.32 4.41
N PHE A 8 29.80 50.17 4.04
CA PHE A 8 28.84 51.23 4.29
C PHE A 8 27.45 50.67 4.60
N LEU A 9 26.96 51.08 5.73
CA LEU A 9 25.65 50.89 6.33
C LEU A 9 24.82 52.17 6.11
N ALA A 10 23.52 52.05 5.81
CA ALA A 10 22.45 53.01 6.15
C ALA A 10 21.16 52.53 5.45
N ALA A 11 20.13 52.11 6.02
CA ALA A 11 19.15 52.66 6.99
C ALA A 11 18.13 53.65 6.38
N LEU A 12 16.87 53.19 6.43
CA LEU A 12 15.64 53.89 6.82
C LEU A 12 14.64 54.46 5.79
N MET A 13 13.41 54.20 6.15
CA MET A 13 12.09 54.84 5.93
C MET A 13 11.32 54.36 4.70
N GLY A 14 10.20 53.68 4.76
CA GLY A 14 8.97 53.86 5.53
C GLY A 14 7.99 54.80 4.82
N VAL A 15 7.03 54.22 4.03
CA VAL A 15 5.74 54.87 3.76
C VAL A 15 4.66 53.82 3.66
N SER A 16 3.74 53.83 4.61
CA SER A 16 2.46 53.14 4.61
C SER A 16 1.49 53.81 3.66
N LEU A 17 0.87 53.02 2.76
CA LEU A 17 -0.38 53.40 2.15
C LEU A 17 -1.38 52.23 2.29
N LEU A 18 -2.41 52.48 3.09
CA LEU A 18 -3.63 51.70 3.16
C LEU A 18 -4.34 51.72 1.80
N SER A 19 -4.66 50.53 1.28
CA SER A 19 -5.73 50.35 0.31
C SER A 19 -6.56 49.15 0.70
N CYS A 20 -7.79 49.42 1.11
CA CYS A 20 -8.84 48.38 1.25
C CYS A 20 -9.15 47.77 -0.10
N GLY A 21 -8.97 46.46 -0.22
CA GLY A 21 -9.49 45.63 -1.30
C GLY A 21 -9.86 44.29 -0.70
N GLN A 22 -11.16 44.00 -0.59
CA GLN A 22 -11.68 42.67 -0.29
C GLN A 22 -11.23 41.71 -1.36
N GLY A 23 -10.30 40.83 -1.01
CA GLY A 23 -9.93 39.66 -1.77
C GLY A 23 -10.02 38.46 -0.84
N ASN A 24 -10.91 37.51 -1.13
CA ASN A 24 -10.97 36.19 -0.50
C ASN A 24 -9.58 35.54 -0.57
N SER A 25 -8.81 35.64 0.47
CA SER A 25 -7.65 34.79 0.68
C SER A 25 -8.15 33.50 1.29
N SER A 26 -8.18 32.44 0.48
CA SER A 26 -8.21 31.07 1.00
C SER A 26 -7.08 30.92 2.02
N PRO A 27 -7.33 30.24 3.15
CA PRO A 27 -6.24 29.94 4.08
C PRO A 27 -5.24 29.04 3.34
N THR A 28 -3.99 29.47 3.25
CA THR A 28 -2.86 28.58 3.02
C THR A 28 -2.86 27.61 4.20
N GLU A 29 -3.23 26.35 3.94
CA GLU A 29 -3.05 25.25 4.88
C GLU A 29 -1.54 25.16 5.16
N GLY A 30 -1.12 25.70 6.29
CA GLY A 30 0.18 25.43 6.86
C GLY A 30 0.17 23.97 7.33
N ASP A 31 1.06 23.19 6.78
CA ASP A 31 1.38 21.85 7.24
C ASP A 31 2.18 21.99 8.55
N GLU A 32 1.48 22.31 9.64
CA GLU A 32 2.04 22.20 10.98
C GLU A 32 1.97 20.72 11.35
N SER A 33 3.12 20.05 11.32
CA SER A 33 3.33 18.77 12.00
C SER A 33 3.09 19.02 13.49
N GLU A 34 1.84 18.90 13.93
CA GLU A 34 1.51 19.05 15.33
C GLU A 34 2.25 17.96 16.11
N GLU A 35 3.20 18.39 16.93
CA GLU A 35 3.89 17.53 17.87
C GLU A 35 2.85 16.95 18.85
N PHE A 36 2.94 15.65 19.14
CA PHE A 36 2.02 15.00 20.07
C PHE A 36 2.07 15.68 21.44
N VAL A 37 0.92 16.13 21.94
CA VAL A 37 0.79 16.74 23.27
C VAL A 37 0.01 15.79 24.17
N PRO A 38 0.64 15.24 25.22
CA PRO A 38 -0.03 14.39 26.20
C PRO A 38 -1.20 15.11 26.87
N SER A 39 -2.37 14.43 26.97
CA SER A 39 -3.58 15.03 27.51
C SER A 39 -4.12 14.34 28.78
N LEU A 40 -3.55 13.19 29.16
CA LEU A 40 -3.96 12.40 30.32
C LEU A 40 -2.91 12.49 31.46
N ASP A 41 -3.26 11.92 32.60
CA ASP A 41 -2.30 11.78 33.71
C ASP A 41 -1.14 10.86 33.31
N LYS A 42 0.05 11.39 33.26
CA LYS A 42 1.26 10.66 32.89
C LYS A 42 1.64 9.53 33.85
N ASN A 43 1.11 9.54 35.08
CA ASN A 43 1.34 8.47 36.07
C ASN A 43 0.30 7.36 36.00
N LYS A 44 -0.66 7.43 35.07
CA LYS A 44 -1.70 6.42 34.90
C LYS A 44 -1.07 5.06 34.57
N GLU A 45 -1.44 4.05 35.35
CA GLU A 45 -1.03 2.66 35.12
C GLU A 45 -2.13 1.91 34.36
N CYS A 46 -1.80 1.33 33.22
CA CYS A 46 -2.71 0.48 32.45
C CYS A 46 -1.98 -0.35 31.40
N ASP A 47 -2.71 -1.33 30.87
CA ASP A 47 -2.26 -2.18 29.77
C ASP A 47 -3.00 -1.79 28.49
N ILE A 48 -2.29 -1.78 27.35
CA ILE A 48 -2.82 -1.67 25.99
C ILE A 48 -2.32 -2.88 25.21
N ASP A 49 -3.24 -3.77 24.83
CA ASP A 49 -2.95 -4.94 24.01
C ASP A 49 -3.38 -4.70 22.57
N ILE A 50 -2.47 -4.98 21.64
CA ILE A 50 -2.67 -4.81 20.20
C ILE A 50 -2.57 -6.16 19.52
N VAL A 51 -3.55 -6.52 18.69
CA VAL A 51 -3.54 -7.79 17.97
C VAL A 51 -3.48 -7.59 16.46
N GLY A 52 -2.74 -8.47 15.79
CA GLY A 52 -2.59 -8.43 14.35
C GLY A 52 -2.21 -9.76 13.74
N SER A 53 -1.92 -9.75 12.43
CA SER A 53 -1.56 -10.94 11.66
C SER A 53 -0.04 -11.10 11.44
N TYR A 54 0.77 -10.12 11.79
CA TYR A 54 2.22 -10.20 11.62
C TYR A 54 2.85 -11.12 12.68
N ASP A 55 3.88 -11.90 12.29
CA ASP A 55 4.63 -12.73 13.24
C ASP A 55 5.31 -11.90 14.34
N ASN A 56 5.85 -10.76 13.95
CA ASN A 56 6.42 -9.73 14.81
C ASN A 56 6.21 -8.36 14.14
N PHE A 57 6.11 -7.31 14.95
CA PHE A 57 5.85 -5.97 14.47
C PHE A 57 6.81 -4.96 15.08
N GLU A 58 8.09 -5.10 14.74
CA GLU A 58 9.19 -4.28 15.26
C GLU A 58 8.96 -2.77 15.05
N ALA A 59 8.28 -2.41 13.96
CA ALA A 59 7.96 -1.01 13.68
C ALA A 59 6.99 -0.42 14.70
N LEU A 60 6.00 -1.20 15.16
CA LEU A 60 5.07 -0.78 16.21
C LEU A 60 5.74 -0.83 17.59
N GLU A 61 6.52 -1.87 17.87
CA GLU A 61 7.25 -2.01 19.15
C GLU A 61 8.24 -0.85 19.37
N ALA A 62 8.85 -0.33 18.29
CA ALA A 62 9.68 0.86 18.37
C ALA A 62 8.90 2.13 18.80
N GLU A 63 7.61 2.19 18.54
CA GLU A 63 6.75 3.28 18.97
C GLU A 63 6.32 3.17 20.44
N PHE A 64 6.33 1.95 21.01
CA PHE A 64 6.04 1.73 22.44
C PHE A 64 7.02 2.47 23.34
N ASP A 65 8.31 2.35 23.05
CA ASP A 65 9.36 3.03 23.83
C ASP A 65 9.21 4.55 23.76
N LYS A 66 8.88 5.10 22.60
CA LYS A 66 8.65 6.53 22.43
C LYS A 66 7.41 7.02 23.18
N PHE A 67 6.30 6.25 23.12
CA PHE A 67 5.09 6.58 23.88
C PHE A 67 5.34 6.53 25.38
N ASN A 68 6.18 5.60 25.86
CA ASN A 68 6.54 5.47 27.26
C ASN A 68 7.42 6.64 27.78
N GLU A 69 8.01 7.46 26.90
CA GLU A 69 8.62 8.72 27.33
C GLU A 69 7.58 9.70 27.90
N TYR A 70 6.34 9.65 27.43
CA TYR A 70 5.21 10.46 27.91
C TYR A 70 4.43 9.76 29.03
N TYR A 71 4.24 8.45 28.93
CA TYR A 71 3.41 7.62 29.83
C TYR A 71 4.19 6.39 30.33
N PRO A 72 5.13 6.55 31.27
CA PRO A 72 6.08 5.51 31.65
C PRO A 72 5.45 4.28 32.33
N ASN A 73 4.22 4.40 32.83
CA ASN A 73 3.53 3.32 33.53
C ASN A 73 2.51 2.58 32.65
N VAL A 74 2.41 2.93 31.36
CA VAL A 74 1.56 2.22 30.39
C VAL A 74 2.34 1.06 29.81
N ARG A 75 1.80 -0.16 29.96
CA ARG A 75 2.37 -1.36 29.33
C ARG A 75 1.71 -1.59 27.98
N LEU A 76 2.50 -1.56 26.92
CA LEU A 76 2.07 -1.82 25.56
C LEU A 76 2.54 -3.22 25.14
N SER A 77 1.70 -3.95 24.44
CA SER A 77 2.02 -5.27 23.92
C SER A 77 1.42 -5.49 22.54
N TYR A 78 2.15 -6.22 21.71
CA TYR A 78 1.64 -6.74 20.45
C TYR A 78 1.65 -8.26 20.48
N ARG A 79 0.55 -8.86 20.05
CA ARG A 79 0.47 -10.31 19.87
C ARG A 79 -0.15 -10.68 18.52
N LYS A 80 0.42 -11.68 17.89
CA LYS A 80 -0.13 -12.28 16.69
C LYS A 80 -1.33 -13.14 17.04
N LEU A 81 -2.37 -13.08 16.21
CA LEU A 81 -3.44 -14.09 16.19
C LEU A 81 -3.23 -15.02 14.99
N ASP A 82 -3.17 -16.32 15.27
CA ASP A 82 -3.17 -17.31 14.18
C ASP A 82 -4.56 -17.36 13.56
N ASP A 83 -4.59 -17.60 12.23
CA ASP A 83 -5.82 -17.58 11.44
C ASP A 83 -6.67 -16.31 11.69
N TYR A 84 -5.99 -15.16 11.66
CA TYR A 84 -6.49 -13.85 12.07
C TYR A 84 -7.94 -13.56 11.65
N ASN A 85 -8.23 -13.78 10.37
CA ASN A 85 -9.53 -13.43 9.78
C ASN A 85 -10.69 -14.30 10.28
N ASN A 86 -10.41 -15.46 10.83
CA ASN A 86 -11.44 -16.36 11.38
C ASN A 86 -11.53 -16.29 12.90
N THR A 87 -10.45 -15.86 13.58
CA THR A 87 -10.38 -15.84 15.06
C THR A 87 -10.69 -14.47 15.66
N LEU A 88 -10.52 -13.38 14.91
CA LEU A 88 -10.64 -12.01 15.41
C LEU A 88 -11.98 -11.74 16.11
N ALA A 89 -13.11 -12.12 15.50
CA ALA A 89 -14.45 -11.89 16.08
C ALA A 89 -14.56 -12.54 17.48
N THR A 90 -14.13 -13.80 17.60
CA THR A 90 -14.14 -14.53 18.89
C THR A 90 -13.27 -13.87 19.95
N VAL A 91 -12.11 -13.33 19.55
CA VAL A 91 -11.19 -12.65 20.46
C VAL A 91 -11.77 -11.31 20.93
N LEU A 92 -12.45 -10.57 20.06
CA LEU A 92 -13.14 -9.32 20.40
C LEU A 92 -14.32 -9.52 21.35
N ASP A 93 -15.01 -10.66 21.25
CA ASP A 93 -16.11 -11.04 22.15
C ASP A 93 -15.64 -11.61 23.50
N SER A 94 -14.37 -11.91 23.66
CA SER A 94 -13.83 -12.53 24.87
C SER A 94 -13.65 -11.55 26.02
N SER A 95 -13.38 -12.10 27.22
CA SER A 95 -13.02 -11.30 28.41
C SER A 95 -11.63 -10.67 28.32
N ASP A 96 -10.76 -11.22 27.46
CA ASP A 96 -9.39 -10.76 27.19
C ASP A 96 -9.31 -10.08 25.81
N LYS A 97 -10.27 -9.19 25.58
CA LYS A 97 -10.37 -8.45 24.32
C LYS A 97 -9.26 -7.41 24.19
N PRO A 98 -8.65 -7.28 22.99
CA PRO A 98 -7.61 -6.29 22.75
C PRO A 98 -8.15 -4.86 22.74
N ASN A 99 -7.24 -3.91 22.91
CA ASN A 99 -7.52 -2.49 22.79
C ASN A 99 -7.54 -2.03 21.32
N ILE A 100 -6.56 -2.50 20.54
CA ILE A 100 -6.38 -2.16 19.13
C ILE A 100 -6.24 -3.45 18.34
N PHE A 101 -6.78 -3.45 17.13
CA PHE A 101 -6.68 -4.61 16.25
C PHE A 101 -6.50 -4.18 14.79
N PHE A 102 -5.88 -5.04 14.00
CA PHE A 102 -5.77 -4.85 12.56
C PHE A 102 -7.16 -4.91 11.94
N SER A 103 -7.43 -3.96 11.08
CA SER A 103 -8.66 -3.92 10.28
C SER A 103 -8.32 -3.73 8.82
N TYR A 104 -9.30 -3.99 7.97
CA TYR A 104 -9.14 -3.91 6.53
C TYR A 104 -10.43 -3.40 5.91
N THR A 105 -10.32 -2.53 4.91
CA THR A 105 -11.47 -1.95 4.20
C THR A 105 -12.48 -3.00 3.73
N TRP A 106 -12.03 -4.18 3.30
CA TRP A 106 -12.91 -5.27 2.84
C TRP A 106 -13.76 -5.92 3.96
N MET A 107 -13.48 -5.65 5.23
CA MET A 107 -14.35 -6.08 6.35
C MET A 107 -15.63 -5.25 6.41
N MET A 108 -15.60 -4.00 5.95
CA MET A 108 -16.75 -3.11 5.97
C MET A 108 -17.81 -3.57 4.95
N GLY A 109 -19.06 -3.69 5.41
CA GLY A 109 -20.16 -4.15 4.55
C GLY A 109 -20.13 -5.63 4.19
N ASN A 110 -19.26 -6.42 4.81
CA ASN A 110 -19.21 -7.87 4.67
C ASN A 110 -19.86 -8.53 5.89
N ASP A 111 -20.96 -9.24 5.69
CA ASP A 111 -21.75 -9.85 6.76
C ASP A 111 -20.95 -10.77 7.68
N LYS A 112 -19.93 -11.46 7.14
CA LYS A 112 -19.02 -12.31 7.91
C LYS A 112 -18.31 -11.54 9.03
N TYR A 113 -18.04 -10.26 8.82
CA TYR A 113 -17.30 -9.40 9.76
C TYR A 113 -18.17 -8.39 10.51
N SER A 114 -19.49 -8.53 10.45
CA SER A 114 -20.42 -7.63 11.14
C SER A 114 -20.16 -7.56 12.65
N SER A 115 -19.82 -8.67 13.30
CA SER A 115 -19.38 -8.69 14.71
C SER A 115 -18.10 -7.88 14.91
N VAL A 116 -17.08 -8.06 14.08
CA VAL A 116 -15.82 -7.28 14.16
C VAL A 116 -16.10 -5.79 14.02
N VAL A 117 -16.88 -5.38 13.01
CA VAL A 117 -17.24 -3.98 12.77
C VAL A 117 -18.02 -3.39 13.96
N SER A 118 -18.88 -4.19 14.63
CA SER A 118 -19.64 -3.75 15.78
C SER A 118 -18.78 -3.37 17.00
N HIS A 119 -17.54 -3.82 17.07
CA HIS A 119 -16.58 -3.47 18.12
C HIS A 119 -15.73 -2.24 17.80
N MET A 120 -15.78 -1.72 16.58
CA MET A 120 -14.96 -0.57 16.19
C MET A 120 -15.45 0.72 16.83
N GLU A 121 -14.53 1.51 17.37
CA GLU A 121 -14.75 2.87 17.83
C GLU A 121 -14.85 3.82 16.62
N GLU A 122 -15.71 4.84 16.74
CA GLU A 122 -15.81 5.89 15.73
C GLU A 122 -14.71 6.94 15.98
N LEU A 123 -13.71 6.99 15.10
CA LEU A 123 -12.46 7.75 15.28
C LEU A 123 -12.53 9.19 14.75
N SER A 124 -13.52 9.55 13.95
CA SER A 124 -13.72 10.93 13.50
C SER A 124 -14.45 11.78 14.55
N ASN A 125 -14.89 11.17 15.66
CA ASN A 125 -15.61 11.86 16.72
C ASN A 125 -14.77 13.00 17.30
N LYS A 126 -15.34 14.22 17.32
CA LYS A 126 -14.68 15.43 17.81
C LYS A 126 -14.19 15.34 19.26
N ASN A 127 -14.77 14.41 20.06
CA ASN A 127 -14.33 14.18 21.44
C ASN A 127 -12.93 13.60 21.54
N PHE A 128 -12.48 12.83 20.55
CA PHE A 128 -11.15 12.19 20.53
C PHE A 128 -10.08 13.07 19.90
N LYS A 129 -10.43 14.12 19.14
CA LYS A 129 -9.51 15.05 18.49
C LYS A 129 -8.41 14.34 17.69
N PHE A 130 -8.75 13.28 16.98
CA PHE A 130 -7.81 12.63 16.07
C PHE A 130 -7.46 13.60 14.93
N ASN A 131 -6.17 13.84 14.74
CA ASN A 131 -5.72 14.60 13.59
C ASN A 131 -5.47 13.68 12.40
N LEU A 132 -6.50 13.41 11.60
CA LEU A 132 -6.37 12.64 10.37
C LEU A 132 -5.79 13.46 9.20
N ASN A 133 -5.50 14.76 9.41
CA ASN A 133 -5.02 15.64 8.35
C ASN A 133 -3.63 15.29 7.84
N CYS A 134 -2.82 14.58 8.61
CA CYS A 134 -1.51 14.10 8.15
C CYS A 134 -1.62 12.98 7.11
N ILE A 135 -2.77 12.30 7.01
CA ILE A 135 -2.99 11.15 6.12
C ILE A 135 -3.51 11.63 4.76
N ARG A 136 -3.08 10.98 3.68
CA ARG A 136 -3.66 11.21 2.35
C ARG A 136 -5.15 10.89 2.37
N GLN A 137 -5.97 11.87 1.99
CA GLN A 137 -7.44 11.76 2.07
C GLN A 137 -7.97 10.54 1.33
N GLY A 138 -7.34 10.14 0.24
CA GLY A 138 -7.74 8.97 -0.53
C GLY A 138 -7.52 7.62 0.16
N LEU A 139 -6.84 7.58 1.30
CA LEU A 139 -6.64 6.37 2.11
C LEU A 139 -7.58 6.29 3.31
N ILE A 140 -8.34 7.35 3.61
CA ILE A 140 -9.28 7.37 4.73
C ILE A 140 -10.62 6.83 4.27
N ASN A 141 -11.00 5.67 4.81
CA ASN A 141 -12.30 5.07 4.54
C ASN A 141 -13.37 5.70 5.45
N GLN A 142 -14.40 6.26 4.84
CA GLN A 142 -15.54 6.89 5.52
C GLN A 142 -16.83 6.19 5.15
N ASP A 143 -17.73 6.02 6.13
CA ASP A 143 -19.09 5.58 5.86
C ASP A 143 -19.95 6.70 5.24
N ALA A 144 -21.20 6.41 4.92
CA ALA A 144 -22.15 7.38 4.35
C ALA A 144 -22.43 8.60 5.26
N SER A 145 -22.08 8.51 6.55
CA SER A 145 -22.20 9.58 7.55
C SER A 145 -20.89 10.32 7.80
N ASN A 146 -19.84 10.01 7.02
CA ASN A 146 -18.46 10.47 7.17
C ASN A 146 -17.77 10.00 8.46
N ASN A 147 -18.23 8.91 9.06
CA ASN A 147 -17.55 8.31 10.20
C ASN A 147 -16.33 7.51 9.74
N VAL A 148 -15.29 7.52 10.57
CA VAL A 148 -14.04 6.75 10.35
C VAL A 148 -13.92 5.72 11.47
N TYR A 149 -13.75 4.45 11.11
CA TYR A 149 -13.63 3.33 12.06
C TYR A 149 -12.25 2.67 12.02
N MET A 150 -11.43 3.01 11.04
CA MET A 150 -10.09 2.49 10.88
C MET A 150 -9.15 3.55 10.31
N VAL A 151 -7.90 3.52 10.73
CA VAL A 151 -6.87 4.47 10.31
C VAL A 151 -5.74 3.71 9.62
N PRO A 152 -5.37 4.07 8.39
CA PRO A 152 -4.28 3.41 7.68
C PRO A 152 -2.94 3.70 8.37
N VAL A 153 -2.19 2.63 8.65
CA VAL A 153 -0.83 2.67 9.20
C VAL A 153 0.20 2.56 8.09
N PHE A 154 -0.15 1.81 7.05
CA PHE A 154 0.66 1.67 5.83
C PHE A 154 -0.24 1.74 4.60
N SER A 155 0.36 2.13 3.48
CA SER A 155 -0.26 1.94 2.17
C SER A 155 0.53 0.93 1.33
N ARG A 156 -0.13 0.40 0.31
CA ARG A 156 0.43 -0.56 -0.63
C ARG A 156 0.18 -0.15 -2.06
N THR A 157 0.99 -0.70 -2.95
CA THR A 157 0.81 -0.55 -4.39
C THR A 157 1.23 -1.81 -5.12
N TYR A 158 0.99 -1.84 -6.41
CA TYR A 158 1.31 -2.93 -7.32
C TYR A 158 2.49 -2.53 -8.20
N GLY A 159 3.42 -3.46 -8.43
CA GLY A 159 4.61 -3.12 -9.20
C GLY A 159 5.49 -4.33 -9.52
N MET A 160 6.73 -4.05 -9.82
CA MET A 160 7.75 -5.05 -10.08
C MET A 160 9.08 -4.65 -9.43
N LEU A 161 9.72 -5.58 -8.73
CA LEU A 161 11.12 -5.46 -8.36
C LEU A 161 11.98 -5.64 -9.60
N VAL A 162 12.90 -4.72 -9.83
CA VAL A 162 13.82 -4.72 -10.97
C VAL A 162 15.25 -4.84 -10.46
N ASN A 163 16.01 -5.80 -10.98
CA ASN A 163 17.44 -5.93 -10.71
C ASN A 163 18.20 -4.91 -11.56
N ASN A 164 18.46 -3.72 -10.99
CA ASN A 164 19.08 -2.59 -11.69
C ASN A 164 20.47 -2.93 -12.23
N ASP A 165 21.25 -3.70 -11.47
CA ASP A 165 22.61 -4.07 -11.87
C ASP A 165 22.60 -5.08 -13.02
N LEU A 166 21.60 -5.96 -13.07
CA LEU A 166 21.41 -6.87 -14.19
C LEU A 166 21.09 -6.11 -15.49
N PHE A 167 20.18 -5.13 -15.42
CA PHE A 167 19.86 -4.25 -16.55
C PHE A 167 21.11 -3.53 -17.07
N LYS A 168 21.91 -2.97 -16.16
CA LYS A 168 23.17 -2.29 -16.47
C LYS A 168 24.19 -3.25 -17.09
N LYS A 169 24.36 -4.45 -16.52
CA LYS A 169 25.24 -5.49 -17.03
C LYS A 169 24.92 -5.89 -18.46
N GLU A 170 23.64 -6.07 -18.76
CA GLU A 170 23.18 -6.48 -20.08
C GLU A 170 23.07 -5.33 -21.09
N GLY A 171 23.25 -4.08 -20.66
CA GLY A 171 23.10 -2.90 -21.51
C GLY A 171 21.65 -2.65 -21.95
N ILE A 172 20.68 -3.06 -21.12
CA ILE A 172 19.27 -2.95 -21.40
C ILE A 172 18.67 -1.81 -20.54
N THR A 173 17.82 -0.99 -21.13
CA THR A 173 17.13 0.10 -20.41
C THR A 173 15.92 -0.43 -19.66
N ILE A 174 15.71 0.03 -18.43
CA ILE A 174 14.51 -0.29 -17.63
C ILE A 174 13.27 0.25 -18.37
N PRO A 175 12.23 -0.58 -18.55
CA PRO A 175 11.07 -0.20 -19.36
C PRO A 175 10.20 0.86 -18.66
N SER A 176 9.70 1.83 -19.43
CA SER A 176 8.83 2.91 -18.95
C SER A 176 7.47 2.96 -19.64
N THR A 177 7.25 2.16 -20.68
CA THR A 177 5.99 2.05 -21.43
C THR A 177 5.69 0.58 -21.72
N TRP A 178 4.45 0.27 -22.12
CA TRP A 178 4.07 -1.08 -22.53
C TRP A 178 4.98 -1.66 -23.63
N ASP A 179 5.23 -0.89 -24.68
CA ASP A 179 6.05 -1.36 -25.81
C ASP A 179 7.49 -1.64 -25.36
N THR A 180 8.02 -0.79 -24.48
CA THR A 180 9.37 -1.02 -23.92
C THR A 180 9.38 -2.18 -22.93
N LEU A 181 8.31 -2.46 -22.18
CA LEU A 181 8.22 -3.64 -21.33
C LEU A 181 8.33 -4.93 -22.15
N VAL A 182 7.58 -5.01 -23.26
CA VAL A 182 7.62 -6.16 -24.17
C VAL A 182 8.98 -6.31 -24.82
N SER A 183 9.50 -5.24 -25.46
CA SER A 183 10.79 -5.29 -26.17
C SER A 183 11.98 -5.57 -25.25
N THR A 184 11.99 -5.00 -24.05
CA THR A 184 12.98 -5.28 -23.01
C THR A 184 12.94 -6.76 -22.58
N SER A 185 11.75 -7.30 -22.36
CA SER A 185 11.59 -8.71 -21.99
C SER A 185 12.12 -9.64 -23.09
N LEU A 186 11.80 -9.34 -24.36
CA LEU A 186 12.32 -10.13 -25.47
C LEU A 186 13.84 -10.02 -25.59
N SER A 187 14.42 -8.85 -25.35
CA SER A 187 15.89 -8.66 -25.34
C SER A 187 16.57 -9.50 -24.25
N PHE A 188 15.98 -9.63 -23.07
CA PHE A 188 16.48 -10.54 -22.05
C PHE A 188 16.33 -12.02 -22.48
N LYS A 189 15.21 -12.38 -23.08
CA LYS A 189 14.98 -13.72 -23.59
C LYS A 189 16.03 -14.12 -24.64
N ASP A 190 16.34 -13.23 -25.58
CA ASP A 190 17.37 -13.45 -26.61
C ASP A 190 18.77 -13.64 -26.00
N LYS A 191 19.02 -13.12 -24.80
CA LYS A 191 20.24 -13.32 -24.02
C LYS A 191 20.22 -14.59 -23.15
N GLY A 192 19.14 -15.40 -23.24
CA GLY A 192 19.02 -16.69 -22.55
C GLY A 192 18.32 -16.64 -21.18
N TYR A 193 17.75 -15.50 -20.78
CA TYR A 193 16.93 -15.43 -19.58
C TYR A 193 15.57 -16.12 -19.82
N VAL A 194 15.30 -17.18 -19.07
CA VAL A 194 14.17 -18.10 -19.33
C VAL A 194 12.83 -17.44 -19.05
N SER A 195 12.75 -16.58 -18.03
CA SER A 195 11.57 -15.77 -17.72
C SER A 195 11.98 -14.36 -17.34
N PRO A 196 12.01 -13.43 -18.30
CA PRO A 196 12.36 -12.03 -18.03
C PRO A 196 11.46 -11.35 -17.01
N ILE A 197 10.18 -11.71 -17.00
CA ILE A 197 9.21 -11.32 -15.98
C ILE A 197 8.81 -12.58 -15.21
N MET A 198 8.93 -12.53 -13.89
CA MET A 198 8.52 -13.60 -12.99
C MET A 198 7.52 -13.12 -11.94
N GLY A 199 6.83 -14.04 -11.33
CA GLY A 199 5.96 -13.88 -10.18
C GLY A 199 5.41 -15.26 -9.80
N TYR A 200 4.76 -15.39 -8.67
CA TYR A 200 4.13 -16.66 -8.29
C TYR A 200 2.74 -16.79 -8.95
N SER A 201 2.43 -17.98 -9.44
CA SER A 201 1.27 -18.23 -10.32
C SER A 201 0.21 -19.13 -9.69
N LEU A 202 0.24 -19.33 -8.38
CA LEU A 202 -0.73 -20.18 -7.71
C LEU A 202 -2.14 -19.57 -7.74
N LYS A 203 -3.15 -20.44 -7.76
CA LYS A 203 -4.57 -20.09 -7.71
C LYS A 203 -4.93 -19.54 -6.34
N SER A 204 -4.43 -18.37 -6.04
CA SER A 204 -4.70 -17.66 -4.80
C SER A 204 -5.06 -16.21 -5.09
N SER A 205 -5.53 -15.54 -4.06
CA SER A 205 -5.81 -14.11 -4.10
C SER A 205 -4.62 -13.24 -4.48
N SER A 206 -3.42 -13.79 -4.44
CA SER A 206 -2.17 -13.05 -4.59
C SER A 206 -1.40 -13.36 -5.87
N CYS A 207 -2.00 -14.08 -6.83
CA CYS A 207 -1.37 -14.41 -8.10
C CYS A 207 -0.85 -13.16 -8.82
N PHE A 208 0.38 -13.20 -9.35
CA PHE A 208 1.01 -12.06 -10.04
C PHE A 208 0.22 -11.59 -11.27
N MET A 209 -0.56 -12.47 -11.90
CA MET A 209 -1.41 -12.10 -13.03
C MET A 209 -2.45 -11.05 -12.63
N ASN A 210 -3.03 -11.15 -11.42
CA ASN A 210 -3.89 -10.12 -10.88
C ASN A 210 -3.11 -8.81 -10.61
N THR A 211 -1.86 -8.90 -10.17
CA THR A 211 -1.00 -7.72 -9.96
C THR A 211 -0.77 -6.94 -11.27
N ILE A 212 -0.72 -7.64 -12.41
CA ILE A 212 -0.64 -7.02 -13.74
C ILE A 212 -2.01 -6.47 -14.17
N ALA A 213 -3.08 -7.25 -13.98
CA ALA A 213 -4.41 -6.91 -14.48
C ALA A 213 -5.08 -5.76 -13.70
N TYR A 214 -4.92 -5.75 -12.37
CA TYR A 214 -5.66 -4.86 -11.48
C TYR A 214 -5.49 -3.37 -11.77
N PRO A 215 -4.28 -2.82 -11.99
CA PRO A 215 -4.12 -1.38 -12.25
C PRO A 215 -4.85 -0.90 -13.50
N LEU A 216 -4.92 -1.70 -14.56
CA LEU A 216 -5.65 -1.35 -15.78
C LEU A 216 -7.15 -1.38 -15.56
N PHE A 217 -7.65 -2.38 -14.85
CA PHE A 217 -9.08 -2.52 -14.57
C PHE A 217 -9.59 -1.37 -13.71
N VAL A 218 -8.90 -1.06 -12.62
CA VAL A 218 -9.26 0.07 -11.75
C VAL A 218 -9.22 1.39 -12.52
N ALA A 219 -8.19 1.61 -13.36
CA ALA A 219 -8.09 2.81 -14.19
C ALA A 219 -9.21 2.92 -15.26
N ALA A 220 -9.72 1.80 -15.74
CA ALA A 220 -10.86 1.78 -16.64
C ALA A 220 -12.18 2.15 -15.93
N LEU A 221 -12.37 1.63 -14.72
CA LEU A 221 -13.55 1.91 -13.89
C LEU A 221 -13.56 3.34 -13.33
N GLU A 222 -12.40 3.87 -12.93
CA GLU A 222 -12.27 5.26 -12.46
C GLU A 222 -12.78 6.27 -13.51
N LYS A 223 -12.51 6.00 -14.77
CA LYS A 223 -12.94 6.86 -15.89
C LYS A 223 -14.43 6.70 -16.24
N ASN A 224 -15.10 5.70 -15.67
CA ASN A 224 -16.48 5.37 -16.01
C ASN A 224 -17.29 4.97 -14.77
N PRO A 225 -17.84 5.95 -14.01
CA PRO A 225 -18.63 5.69 -12.81
C PRO A 225 -19.85 4.77 -13.01
N SER A 226 -20.49 4.82 -14.21
CA SER A 226 -21.60 3.93 -14.51
C SER A 226 -21.13 2.47 -14.67
N ALA A 227 -19.97 2.25 -15.26
CA ALA A 227 -19.37 0.92 -15.34
C ALA A 227 -18.96 0.41 -13.96
N LEU A 228 -18.46 1.27 -13.11
CA LEU A 228 -18.12 0.92 -11.73
C LEU A 228 -19.34 0.44 -10.93
N ALA A 229 -20.50 1.13 -11.08
CA ALA A 229 -21.74 0.69 -10.45
C ALA A 229 -22.14 -0.73 -10.91
N LEU A 230 -22.17 -0.97 -12.22
CA LEU A 230 -22.44 -2.30 -12.79
C LEU A 230 -21.42 -3.35 -12.30
N ALA A 231 -20.14 -3.00 -12.26
CA ALA A 231 -19.10 -3.91 -11.82
C ALA A 231 -19.27 -4.29 -10.34
N ASN A 232 -19.59 -3.34 -9.47
CA ASN A 232 -19.86 -3.58 -8.05
C ASN A 232 -21.13 -4.43 -7.83
N ASP A 233 -22.10 -4.33 -8.72
CA ASP A 233 -23.34 -5.12 -8.66
C ASP A 233 -23.17 -6.49 -9.33
N LEU A 234 -21.96 -6.80 -9.81
CA LEU A 234 -21.62 -8.05 -10.53
C LEU A 234 -22.48 -8.25 -11.79
N ASP A 235 -22.92 -7.16 -12.42
CA ASP A 235 -23.69 -7.24 -13.68
C ASP A 235 -22.78 -7.79 -14.79
N PRO A 236 -23.23 -8.85 -15.52
CA PRO A 236 -22.41 -9.46 -16.57
C PRO A 236 -21.91 -8.48 -17.64
N SER A 237 -22.65 -7.40 -17.93
CA SER A 237 -22.23 -6.37 -18.89
C SER A 237 -20.96 -5.62 -18.50
N ALA A 238 -20.60 -5.63 -17.22
CA ALA A 238 -19.36 -5.04 -16.74
C ALA A 238 -18.11 -5.85 -17.10
N GLY A 239 -18.26 -7.10 -17.50
CA GLY A 239 -17.14 -7.98 -17.86
C GLY A 239 -16.25 -7.41 -18.96
N GLU A 240 -16.82 -6.63 -19.89
CA GLU A 240 -16.06 -6.01 -20.99
C GLU A 240 -14.93 -5.08 -20.49
N TYR A 241 -15.09 -4.46 -19.33
CA TYR A 241 -14.05 -3.60 -18.74
C TYR A 241 -12.81 -4.35 -18.24
N MET A 242 -12.86 -5.70 -18.16
CA MET A 242 -11.67 -6.53 -17.88
C MET A 242 -10.82 -6.78 -19.14
N ARG A 243 -11.32 -6.54 -20.37
CA ARG A 243 -10.69 -6.96 -21.63
C ARG A 243 -9.22 -6.53 -21.73
N ASP A 244 -8.94 -5.25 -21.57
CA ASP A 244 -7.57 -4.72 -21.71
C ASP A 244 -6.63 -5.28 -20.62
N SER A 245 -7.17 -5.49 -19.43
CA SER A 245 -6.44 -6.08 -18.29
C SER A 245 -6.05 -7.52 -18.55
N LEU A 246 -7.01 -8.32 -19.04
CA LEU A 246 -6.80 -9.74 -19.39
C LEU A 246 -5.88 -9.88 -20.59
N LYS A 247 -6.04 -8.98 -21.58
CA LYS A 247 -5.17 -8.94 -22.76
C LYS A 247 -3.73 -8.63 -22.39
N ALA A 248 -3.47 -7.73 -21.46
CA ALA A 248 -2.12 -7.44 -21.02
C ALA A 248 -1.43 -8.67 -20.40
N VAL A 249 -2.17 -9.47 -19.63
CA VAL A 249 -1.65 -10.71 -19.06
C VAL A 249 -1.34 -11.76 -20.17
N THR A 250 -2.30 -12.02 -21.08
CA THR A 250 -2.10 -13.00 -22.15
C THR A 250 -0.99 -12.59 -23.11
N ASP A 251 -0.93 -11.30 -23.49
CA ASP A 251 0.11 -10.81 -24.39
C ASP A 251 1.53 -11.04 -23.83
N LEU A 252 1.74 -10.88 -22.53
CA LEU A 252 3.04 -11.13 -21.88
C LEU A 252 3.39 -12.63 -21.85
N VAL A 253 2.41 -13.49 -21.64
CA VAL A 253 2.58 -14.95 -21.65
C VAL A 253 2.84 -15.43 -23.09
N ASP A 254 1.97 -15.07 -24.05
CA ASP A 254 2.03 -15.54 -25.44
C ASP A 254 3.30 -15.09 -26.16
N LYS A 255 3.80 -13.89 -25.84
CA LYS A 255 5.09 -13.40 -26.36
C LYS A 255 6.31 -14.04 -25.68
N GLY A 256 6.07 -14.83 -24.62
CA GLY A 256 7.13 -15.47 -23.84
C GLY A 256 7.95 -14.49 -22.99
N CYS A 257 7.36 -13.33 -22.63
CA CYS A 257 7.91 -12.44 -21.63
C CYS A 257 7.84 -13.07 -20.23
N ILE A 258 6.84 -13.92 -20.02
CA ILE A 258 6.60 -14.70 -18.80
C ILE A 258 6.65 -16.20 -19.19
N ASN A 259 7.41 -16.97 -18.44
CA ASN A 259 7.40 -18.42 -18.51
C ASN A 259 6.66 -18.97 -17.29
N LEU A 260 5.47 -19.52 -17.50
CA LEU A 260 4.62 -20.02 -16.42
C LEU A 260 5.24 -21.23 -15.71
N ASP A 261 5.96 -22.11 -16.41
CA ASP A 261 6.62 -23.26 -15.80
C ASP A 261 7.70 -22.83 -14.80
N GLU A 262 8.39 -21.72 -15.08
CA GLU A 262 9.35 -21.13 -14.12
C GLU A 262 8.63 -20.45 -12.95
N CYS A 263 7.53 -19.76 -13.20
CA CYS A 263 6.71 -19.15 -12.16
C CYS A 263 6.08 -20.20 -11.23
N ASP A 264 5.69 -21.34 -11.73
CA ASP A 264 5.07 -22.44 -10.96
C ASP A 264 6.06 -23.10 -9.97
N LYS A 265 7.36 -22.93 -10.16
CA LYS A 265 8.38 -23.37 -9.22
C LYS A 265 8.44 -22.51 -7.93
N ILE A 266 7.85 -21.32 -7.96
CA ILE A 266 7.79 -20.42 -6.81
C ILE A 266 6.57 -20.81 -5.97
N ALA A 267 6.79 -21.16 -4.70
CA ALA A 267 5.69 -21.46 -3.79
C ALA A 267 4.88 -20.20 -3.42
N ASP A 268 3.63 -20.43 -3.00
CA ASP A 268 2.66 -19.40 -2.63
C ASP A 268 3.00 -18.71 -1.30
N ASN A 269 4.18 -18.09 -1.24
CA ASN A 269 4.48 -17.15 -0.17
C ASN A 269 5.53 -16.14 -0.61
N TYR A 270 5.40 -14.93 -0.09
CA TYR A 270 6.28 -13.80 -0.41
C TYR A 270 7.76 -14.07 -0.11
N LYS A 271 8.05 -14.90 0.90
CA LYS A 271 9.42 -15.27 1.26
C LYS A 271 10.13 -15.97 0.09
N LYS A 272 9.49 -16.96 -0.52
CA LYS A 272 10.06 -17.71 -1.64
C LYS A 272 10.16 -16.87 -2.91
N VAL A 273 9.19 -15.97 -3.15
CA VAL A 273 9.25 -15.00 -4.25
C VAL A 273 10.51 -14.14 -4.13
N LEU A 274 10.76 -13.58 -2.95
CA LEU A 274 11.93 -12.75 -2.70
C LEU A 274 13.25 -13.53 -2.76
N LEU A 275 13.31 -14.73 -2.19
CA LEU A 275 14.52 -15.56 -2.26
C LEU A 275 14.85 -15.91 -3.72
N ARG A 276 13.83 -16.20 -4.56
CA ARG A 276 14.04 -16.44 -5.99
C ARG A 276 14.56 -15.19 -6.72
N PHE A 277 14.01 -14.01 -6.39
CA PHE A 277 14.55 -12.76 -6.93
C PHE A 277 16.00 -12.52 -6.54
N PHE A 278 16.36 -12.84 -5.30
CA PHE A 278 17.72 -12.67 -4.77
C PHE A 278 18.75 -13.71 -5.24
N GLU A 279 18.34 -14.67 -6.07
CA GLU A 279 19.30 -15.50 -6.85
C GLU A 279 20.03 -14.67 -7.92
N GLY A 280 19.50 -13.49 -8.30
CA GLY A 280 20.18 -12.47 -9.09
C GLY A 280 20.05 -12.62 -10.60
N ASP A 281 19.41 -13.65 -11.10
CA ASP A 281 19.18 -13.94 -12.53
C ASP A 281 17.79 -13.57 -13.05
N VAL A 282 16.90 -13.04 -12.18
CA VAL A 282 15.58 -12.58 -12.55
C VAL A 282 15.61 -11.06 -12.82
N PRO A 283 15.36 -10.62 -14.06
CA PRO A 283 15.34 -9.18 -14.38
C PRO A 283 14.22 -8.41 -13.68
N MET A 284 12.99 -8.95 -13.70
CA MET A 284 11.78 -8.29 -13.18
C MET A 284 10.91 -9.30 -12.42
N MET A 285 10.58 -8.99 -11.17
CA MET A 285 9.70 -9.80 -10.32
C MET A 285 8.42 -9.02 -9.98
N VAL A 286 7.29 -9.43 -10.55
CA VAL A 286 5.98 -8.81 -10.27
C VAL A 286 5.51 -9.19 -8.87
N CYS A 287 5.20 -8.18 -8.06
CA CYS A 287 4.70 -8.36 -6.70
C CYS A 287 4.00 -7.08 -6.18
N THR A 288 3.53 -7.12 -4.95
CA THR A 288 2.97 -5.96 -4.24
C THR A 288 4.00 -5.33 -3.30
N ALA A 289 3.75 -4.11 -2.85
CA ALA A 289 4.55 -3.43 -1.83
C ALA A 289 4.64 -4.25 -0.52
N ASP A 290 3.60 -5.00 -0.16
CA ASP A 290 3.63 -5.89 1.00
C ASP A 290 4.73 -6.96 0.87
N THR A 291 4.99 -7.45 -0.33
CA THR A 291 6.13 -8.35 -0.62
C THR A 291 7.45 -7.61 -0.44
N VAL A 292 7.57 -6.37 -0.95
CA VAL A 292 8.79 -5.54 -0.86
C VAL A 292 9.20 -5.30 0.59
N SER A 293 8.25 -5.21 1.52
CA SER A 293 8.53 -5.02 2.95
C SER A 293 9.44 -6.10 3.55
N GLY A 294 9.43 -7.29 2.97
CA GLY A 294 10.28 -8.41 3.40
C GLY A 294 11.70 -8.42 2.83
N THR A 295 12.07 -7.50 1.94
CA THR A 295 13.35 -7.54 1.20
C THR A 295 14.56 -7.53 2.12
N LYS A 296 14.68 -6.57 3.06
CA LYS A 296 15.84 -6.47 3.97
C LYS A 296 16.11 -7.78 4.72
N LYS A 297 15.06 -8.44 5.19
CA LYS A 297 15.21 -9.73 5.89
C LYS A 297 15.70 -10.82 4.94
N ARG A 298 15.19 -10.85 3.70
CA ARG A 298 15.55 -11.87 2.71
C ARG A 298 16.93 -11.66 2.11
N GLU A 299 17.43 -10.43 2.03
CA GLU A 299 18.85 -10.14 1.73
C GLU A 299 19.77 -10.91 2.67
N GLY A 300 19.48 -10.88 3.99
CA GLY A 300 20.25 -11.60 5.00
C GLY A 300 20.07 -13.13 4.97
N GLU A 301 18.97 -13.63 4.41
CA GLU A 301 18.70 -15.08 4.31
C GLU A 301 19.18 -15.70 2.98
N SER A 302 19.38 -14.91 1.93
CA SER A 302 19.82 -15.39 0.63
C SER A 302 21.35 -15.52 0.56
N GLU A 303 21.85 -16.76 0.47
CA GLU A 303 23.28 -17.01 0.28
C GLU A 303 23.77 -16.45 -1.06
N ALA A 304 22.97 -16.51 -2.12
CA ALA A 304 23.29 -15.96 -3.42
C ALA A 304 23.47 -14.44 -3.37
N PHE A 305 22.52 -13.73 -2.73
CA PHE A 305 22.60 -12.28 -2.58
C PHE A 305 23.80 -11.87 -1.71
N LYS A 306 24.06 -12.56 -0.59
CA LYS A 306 25.23 -12.28 0.26
C LYS A 306 26.56 -12.47 -0.48
N ALA A 307 26.62 -13.47 -1.36
CA ALA A 307 27.82 -13.73 -2.18
C ALA A 307 28.01 -12.71 -3.32
N SER A 308 26.93 -12.21 -3.87
CA SER A 308 26.92 -11.23 -4.98
C SER A 308 25.75 -10.25 -4.83
N PRO A 309 25.86 -9.27 -3.92
CA PRO A 309 24.80 -8.26 -3.74
C PRO A 309 24.62 -7.44 -5.01
N PHE A 310 23.37 -7.02 -5.26
CA PHE A 310 23.01 -6.15 -6.38
C PHE A 310 22.01 -5.07 -5.96
N ASN A 311 21.98 -3.97 -6.71
CA ASN A 311 21.03 -2.90 -6.54
C ASN A 311 19.72 -3.24 -7.22
N TYR A 312 18.61 -2.96 -6.55
CA TYR A 312 17.26 -3.15 -7.08
C TYR A 312 16.34 -2.03 -6.63
N SER A 313 15.26 -1.82 -7.37
CA SER A 313 14.20 -0.87 -7.02
C SER A 313 12.85 -1.45 -7.40
N PHE A 314 11.80 -0.89 -6.80
CA PHE A 314 10.43 -1.27 -7.08
C PHE A 314 9.81 -0.24 -8.04
N TYR A 315 9.36 -0.70 -9.19
CA TYR A 315 8.85 0.13 -10.27
C TYR A 315 7.36 -0.09 -10.48
N PRO A 316 6.58 0.94 -10.88
CA PRO A 316 5.26 0.71 -11.42
C PRO A 316 5.37 -0.14 -12.70
N ILE A 317 4.46 -1.10 -12.87
CA ILE A 317 4.43 -1.90 -14.10
C ILE A 317 3.98 -0.98 -15.24
N PRO A 318 4.76 -0.80 -16.33
CA PRO A 318 4.42 0.14 -17.39
C PRO A 318 3.40 -0.47 -18.36
N LEU A 319 2.13 -0.49 -17.95
CA LEU A 319 1.03 -1.17 -18.63
C LEU A 319 0.40 -0.37 -19.78
N THR A 320 0.83 0.88 -20.00
CA THR A 320 0.31 1.74 -21.06
C THR A 320 1.44 2.42 -21.84
N LYS A 321 1.10 3.07 -22.97
CA LYS A 321 2.05 3.92 -23.70
C LYS A 321 2.62 5.08 -22.87
N ASP A 322 1.91 5.49 -21.82
CA ASP A 322 2.27 6.60 -20.94
C ASP A 322 2.86 6.11 -19.58
N GLY A 323 3.14 4.82 -19.45
CA GLY A 323 3.74 4.19 -18.25
C GLY A 323 2.77 3.41 -17.37
N GLY A 324 3.12 3.27 -16.10
CA GLY A 324 2.35 2.56 -15.08
C GLY A 324 1.43 3.44 -14.24
N TYR A 325 0.78 2.85 -13.26
CA TYR A 325 -0.07 3.51 -12.29
C TYR A 325 0.49 3.36 -10.88
N PHE A 326 0.19 4.32 -10.02
CA PHE A 326 0.31 4.15 -8.57
C PHE A 326 -1.10 3.87 -8.03
N ILE A 327 -1.39 2.61 -7.75
CA ILE A 327 -2.63 2.22 -7.07
C ILE A 327 -2.36 2.32 -5.58
N ASP A 328 -2.87 3.36 -4.97
CA ASP A 328 -2.59 3.69 -3.57
C ASP A 328 -3.77 3.25 -2.69
N SER A 329 -3.56 2.18 -1.95
CA SER A 329 -4.58 1.54 -1.10
C SER A 329 -4.04 1.34 0.31
N PRO A 330 -4.88 1.36 1.36
CA PRO A 330 -4.48 0.92 2.69
C PRO A 330 -3.95 -0.52 2.67
N SER A 331 -2.86 -0.76 3.38
CA SER A 331 -2.31 -2.11 3.57
C SER A 331 -2.72 -2.69 4.91
N VAL A 332 -2.38 -2.01 5.99
CA VAL A 332 -2.82 -2.31 7.36
C VAL A 332 -3.48 -1.07 7.92
N GLU A 333 -4.64 -1.26 8.51
CA GLU A 333 -5.38 -0.23 9.22
C GLU A 333 -5.55 -0.65 10.68
N PHE A 334 -5.59 0.32 11.58
CA PHE A 334 -5.89 0.08 12.99
C PHE A 334 -7.31 0.53 13.32
N SER A 335 -8.03 -0.33 14.04
CA SER A 335 -9.27 0.02 14.72
C SER A 335 -9.10 -0.07 16.22
N VAL A 336 -9.75 0.82 16.95
CA VAL A 336 -9.86 0.78 18.41
C VAL A 336 -11.10 -0.03 18.79
N ASN A 337 -10.96 -0.94 19.74
CA ASN A 337 -12.09 -1.64 20.32
C ASN A 337 -12.82 -0.73 21.31
N LYS A 338 -14.03 -0.29 20.97
CA LYS A 338 -14.83 0.61 21.80
C LYS A 338 -15.16 0.05 23.19
N ASP A 339 -15.15 -1.29 23.32
CA ASP A 339 -15.47 -2.02 24.57
C ASP A 339 -14.23 -2.44 25.33
N CYS A 340 -13.03 -1.93 24.98
CA CYS A 340 -11.79 -2.25 25.64
C CYS A 340 -11.65 -1.58 27.02
N LYS A 341 -10.77 -2.13 27.84
CA LYS A 341 -10.32 -1.44 29.06
C LYS A 341 -9.44 -0.26 28.70
N ASN A 342 -9.51 0.82 29.49
CA ASN A 342 -8.64 2.00 29.31
C ASN A 342 -8.79 2.68 27.94
N LEU A 343 -10.02 2.80 27.43
CA LEU A 343 -10.33 3.38 26.13
C LEU A 343 -9.71 4.79 25.94
N ASP A 344 -9.70 5.61 26.99
CA ASP A 344 -9.10 6.93 26.98
C ASP A 344 -7.58 6.88 26.69
N MET A 345 -6.83 6.00 27.35
CA MET A 345 -5.38 5.85 27.12
C MET A 345 -5.11 5.15 25.77
N THR A 346 -5.99 4.23 25.35
CA THR A 346 -5.93 3.62 24.01
C THR A 346 -6.05 4.68 22.92
N ASN A 347 -7.01 5.59 23.06
CA ASN A 347 -7.19 6.71 22.13
C ASN A 347 -6.03 7.70 22.19
N GLU A 348 -5.45 7.90 23.35
CA GLU A 348 -4.24 8.72 23.51
C GLU A 348 -3.03 8.12 22.77
N PHE A 349 -2.85 6.79 22.85
CA PHE A 349 -1.82 6.09 22.08
C PHE A 349 -2.09 6.18 20.57
N MET A 350 -3.34 6.04 20.14
CA MET A 350 -3.70 6.22 18.72
C MET A 350 -3.41 7.64 18.22
N LYS A 351 -3.67 8.69 19.03
CA LYS A 351 -3.30 10.07 18.67
C LYS A 351 -1.80 10.25 18.51
N PHE A 352 -1.01 9.61 19.37
CA PHE A 352 0.44 9.61 19.25
C PHE A 352 0.89 8.96 17.93
N LEU A 353 0.37 7.77 17.61
CA LEU A 353 0.71 7.03 16.39
C LEU A 353 0.31 7.77 15.11
N ILE A 354 -0.84 8.47 15.12
CA ILE A 354 -1.39 9.16 13.96
C ILE A 354 -0.74 10.56 13.85
N SER A 355 0.55 10.56 13.60
CA SER A 355 1.33 11.75 13.25
C SER A 355 2.21 11.43 12.04
N SER A 356 2.56 12.43 11.23
CA SER A 356 3.48 12.20 10.10
C SER A 356 4.78 11.58 10.56
N LYS A 357 5.32 12.03 11.71
CA LYS A 357 6.57 11.54 12.25
C LYS A 357 6.54 10.04 12.55
N GLU A 358 5.54 9.57 13.30
CA GLU A 358 5.53 8.18 13.76
C GLU A 358 5.05 7.22 12.65
N LEU A 359 4.09 7.61 11.83
CA LEU A 359 3.69 6.83 10.65
C LEU A 359 4.84 6.68 9.65
N ASN A 360 5.61 7.74 9.40
CA ASN A 360 6.78 7.67 8.53
C ASN A 360 7.91 6.82 9.13
N ALA A 361 8.12 6.88 10.45
CA ALA A 361 9.09 6.03 11.14
C ALA A 361 8.74 4.55 11.01
N MET A 362 7.48 4.18 11.29
CA MET A 362 7.01 2.81 11.12
C MET A 362 7.13 2.32 9.66
N ALA A 363 6.74 3.15 8.69
CA ALA A 363 6.82 2.81 7.27
C ALA A 363 8.29 2.58 6.84
N SER A 364 9.22 3.39 7.32
CA SER A 364 10.65 3.24 7.05
C SER A 364 11.22 1.93 7.60
N ILE A 365 10.85 1.53 8.83
CA ILE A 365 11.30 0.27 9.43
C ILE A 365 10.77 -0.93 8.63
N LYS A 366 9.50 -0.88 8.22
CA LYS A 366 8.85 -1.96 7.46
C LYS A 366 9.16 -1.92 5.97
N ARG A 367 9.80 -0.87 5.46
CA ARG A 367 10.00 -0.66 4.02
C ARG A 367 8.66 -0.73 3.25
N LEU A 368 7.66 -0.06 3.79
CA LEU A 368 6.33 0.11 3.19
C LEU A 368 6.11 1.57 2.77
N VAL A 369 5.11 1.80 1.96
CA VAL A 369 4.69 3.16 1.64
C VAL A 369 3.95 3.74 2.85
N THR A 370 4.35 4.92 3.28
CA THR A 370 3.67 5.62 4.37
C THR A 370 2.30 6.15 3.90
N PRO A 371 1.28 6.22 4.78
CA PRO A 371 0.00 6.81 4.41
C PRO A 371 -0.02 8.34 4.47
N THR A 372 1.08 8.99 4.87
CA THR A 372 1.13 10.43 5.12
C THR A 372 1.15 11.27 3.83
N LYS A 373 0.73 12.53 3.91
CA LYS A 373 0.68 13.47 2.76
C LYS A 373 2.05 13.81 2.20
N ASP A 374 3.06 13.95 3.06
CA ASP A 374 4.45 14.21 2.69
C ASP A 374 5.13 12.99 2.05
N MET A 375 4.60 11.80 2.29
CA MET A 375 4.97 10.54 1.65
C MET A 375 6.48 10.38 1.39
N PRO A 376 7.35 10.42 2.41
CA PRO A 376 8.75 10.12 2.21
C PRO A 376 8.89 8.66 1.77
N LEU A 377 9.40 8.46 0.56
CA LEU A 377 9.58 7.13 -0.02
C LEU A 377 10.94 6.54 0.40
N ASP A 378 10.96 5.28 0.86
CA ASP A 378 12.20 4.51 0.92
C ASP A 378 12.82 4.45 -0.49
N SER A 379 14.14 4.42 -0.57
CA SER A 379 14.89 4.42 -1.84
C SER A 379 14.44 3.32 -2.82
N VAL A 380 13.90 2.21 -2.31
CA VAL A 380 13.36 1.13 -3.15
C VAL A 380 12.15 1.59 -3.96
N TYR A 381 11.38 2.58 -3.47
CA TYR A 381 10.19 3.14 -4.12
C TYR A 381 10.44 4.44 -4.89
N GLU A 382 11.68 4.92 -4.96
CA GLU A 382 12.02 6.17 -5.68
C GLU A 382 11.36 6.28 -7.08
N PRO A 383 11.25 5.19 -7.87
CA PRO A 383 10.58 5.24 -9.17
C PRO A 383 9.10 5.68 -9.13
N PHE A 384 8.40 5.47 -8.01
CA PHE A 384 7.02 5.92 -7.86
C PHE A 384 6.89 7.43 -7.66
N GLY A 385 7.92 8.10 -7.17
CA GLY A 385 7.93 9.55 -6.97
C GLY A 385 7.77 10.36 -8.25
N SER A 386 8.05 9.77 -9.42
CA SER A 386 7.91 10.42 -10.72
C SER A 386 6.52 10.21 -11.39
N ILE A 387 5.62 9.44 -10.77
CA ILE A 387 4.30 9.17 -11.36
C ILE A 387 3.44 10.44 -11.31
N PRO A 388 2.88 10.88 -12.46
CA PRO A 388 1.98 12.02 -12.50
C PRO A 388 0.74 11.81 -11.60
N LYS A 389 0.28 12.86 -10.92
CA LYS A 389 -0.90 12.80 -10.04
C LYS A 389 -2.14 12.18 -10.72
N ALA A 390 -2.34 12.44 -12.01
CA ALA A 390 -3.44 11.86 -12.78
C ALA A 390 -3.35 10.33 -12.98
N ARG A 391 -2.29 9.70 -12.51
CA ARG A 391 -2.07 8.25 -12.58
C ARG A 391 -1.94 7.62 -11.17
N ILE A 392 -2.24 8.39 -10.14
CA ILE A 392 -2.40 7.91 -8.77
C ILE A 392 -3.89 7.66 -8.57
N ILE A 393 -4.26 6.42 -8.27
CA ILE A 393 -5.65 5.99 -8.13
C ILE A 393 -5.85 5.44 -6.73
N PHE A 394 -6.93 5.87 -6.10
CA PHE A 394 -7.36 5.39 -4.78
C PHE A 394 -8.62 4.52 -4.95
N PRO A 395 -8.50 3.20 -4.98
CA PRO A 395 -9.63 2.30 -5.21
C PRO A 395 -10.79 2.50 -4.22
N GLU A 396 -10.47 2.82 -2.98
CA GLU A 396 -11.44 3.07 -1.92
C GLU A 396 -12.28 4.31 -2.21
N VAL A 397 -11.65 5.39 -2.70
CA VAL A 397 -12.34 6.66 -3.06
C VAL A 397 -13.30 6.46 -4.23
N ILE A 398 -12.88 5.74 -5.24
CA ILE A 398 -13.75 5.47 -6.39
C ILE A 398 -14.81 4.42 -6.08
N GLY A 399 -14.72 3.73 -4.94
CA GLY A 399 -15.73 2.80 -4.47
C GLY A 399 -15.61 1.39 -5.03
N ILE A 400 -14.39 0.91 -5.29
CA ILE A 400 -14.13 -0.50 -5.63
C ILE A 400 -14.52 -1.39 -4.46
N LYS A 401 -15.38 -2.40 -4.72
CA LYS A 401 -15.80 -3.39 -3.71
C LYS A 401 -15.09 -4.73 -3.92
N ASP A 402 -14.92 -5.49 -2.84
CA ASP A 402 -14.23 -6.78 -2.87
C ASP A 402 -14.84 -7.78 -3.88
N PRO A 403 -16.15 -7.96 -4.02
CA PRO A 403 -16.71 -8.92 -4.98
C PRO A 403 -16.23 -8.72 -6.43
N LEU A 404 -16.06 -7.48 -6.89
CA LEU A 404 -15.56 -7.22 -8.25
C LEU A 404 -14.08 -7.59 -8.38
N THR A 405 -13.29 -7.42 -7.31
CA THR A 405 -11.87 -7.78 -7.32
C THR A 405 -11.68 -9.29 -7.42
N VAL A 406 -12.59 -10.08 -6.83
CA VAL A 406 -12.66 -11.55 -6.97
C VAL A 406 -12.87 -11.94 -8.43
N GLN A 407 -13.76 -11.25 -9.17
CA GLN A 407 -14.01 -11.56 -10.59
C GLN A 407 -12.72 -11.42 -11.41
N LEU A 408 -12.03 -10.26 -11.29
CA LEU A 408 -10.79 -10.03 -12.01
C LEU A 408 -9.69 -11.02 -11.61
N ARG A 409 -9.56 -11.31 -10.32
CA ARG A 409 -8.53 -12.21 -9.79
C ARG A 409 -8.63 -13.60 -10.38
N ILE A 410 -9.82 -14.17 -10.39
CA ILE A 410 -10.07 -15.51 -10.96
C ILE A 410 -9.95 -15.49 -12.49
N ALA A 411 -10.50 -14.47 -13.14
CA ALA A 411 -10.42 -14.31 -14.59
C ALA A 411 -8.96 -14.19 -15.06
N SER A 412 -8.16 -13.30 -14.45
CA SER A 412 -6.76 -13.09 -14.83
C SER A 412 -5.91 -14.36 -14.66
N TYR A 413 -6.14 -15.14 -13.60
CA TYR A 413 -5.47 -16.42 -13.39
C TYR A 413 -5.81 -17.42 -14.51
N LYS A 414 -7.12 -17.65 -14.77
CA LYS A 414 -7.56 -18.64 -15.75
C LYS A 414 -7.16 -18.26 -17.17
N VAL A 415 -7.34 -17.00 -17.55
CA VAL A 415 -7.02 -16.49 -18.89
C VAL A 415 -5.49 -16.51 -19.11
N GLY A 416 -4.72 -16.07 -18.13
CA GLY A 416 -3.26 -16.08 -18.22
C GLY A 416 -2.66 -17.48 -18.34
N ARG A 417 -3.34 -18.49 -17.85
CA ARG A 417 -2.94 -19.91 -17.97
C ARG A 417 -3.54 -20.63 -19.20
N GLY A 418 -4.34 -19.92 -20.00
CA GLY A 418 -5.03 -20.54 -21.15
C GLY A 418 -6.16 -21.51 -20.77
N GLU A 419 -6.62 -21.51 -19.51
CA GLU A 419 -7.75 -22.31 -19.03
C GLU A 419 -9.10 -21.74 -19.49
N MET A 420 -9.11 -20.50 -19.95
CA MET A 420 -10.29 -19.75 -20.40
C MET A 420 -9.86 -18.68 -21.40
N THR A 421 -10.67 -18.43 -22.41
CA THR A 421 -10.47 -17.30 -23.32
C THR A 421 -10.90 -15.97 -22.66
N ILE A 422 -10.44 -14.84 -23.19
CA ILE A 422 -10.86 -13.52 -22.70
C ILE A 422 -12.37 -13.33 -22.85
N ASP A 423 -12.95 -13.76 -23.99
CA ASP A 423 -14.39 -13.63 -24.23
C ASP A 423 -15.22 -14.51 -23.26
N GLU A 424 -14.77 -15.72 -22.97
CA GLU A 424 -15.39 -16.56 -21.95
C GLU A 424 -15.30 -15.90 -20.56
N ALA A 425 -14.16 -15.32 -20.19
CA ALA A 425 -14.00 -14.64 -18.91
C ALA A 425 -14.94 -13.45 -18.78
N ILE A 426 -15.07 -12.64 -19.84
CA ILE A 426 -15.98 -11.48 -19.90
C ILE A 426 -17.42 -11.95 -19.74
N ASN A 427 -17.85 -12.97 -20.49
CA ASN A 427 -19.22 -13.50 -20.44
C ASN A 427 -19.56 -14.16 -19.10
N ASN A 428 -18.55 -14.60 -18.34
CA ASN A 428 -18.71 -15.21 -17.01
C ASN A 428 -18.55 -14.21 -15.86
N TYR A 429 -18.42 -12.90 -16.15
CA TYR A 429 -18.36 -11.89 -15.08
C TYR A 429 -19.58 -12.00 -14.16
N GLY A 430 -19.36 -11.87 -12.85
CA GLY A 430 -20.40 -12.05 -11.84
C GLY A 430 -20.64 -13.50 -11.40
N SER A 431 -20.09 -14.50 -12.13
CA SER A 431 -20.27 -15.91 -11.79
C SER A 431 -19.09 -16.55 -11.05
N PHE A 432 -17.91 -15.89 -11.03
CA PHE A 432 -16.73 -16.42 -10.35
C PHE A 432 -16.90 -16.38 -8.84
N LYS A 433 -16.54 -17.50 -8.18
CA LYS A 433 -16.59 -17.66 -6.72
C LYS A 433 -15.25 -18.22 -6.22
N ASP A 434 -14.81 -17.73 -5.07
CA ASP A 434 -13.65 -18.27 -4.33
C ASP A 434 -13.90 -19.69 -3.82
#